data_229833e254b88191ac5de843853bf0c6
#
_entry.id   229833e254b88191ac5de843853bf0c6
#
_cell.length_a   1.000
_cell.length_b   1.000
_cell.length_c   1.000
_cell.angle_alpha   90.00
_cell.angle_beta   90.00
_cell.angle_gamma   90.00
#
_symmetry.space_group_name_H-M   'P 1'
#
loop_
_entity.id
_entity.type
_entity.pdbx_description
1 polymer ?
#
loop_
_entity_poly.entity_id
_entity_poly.type
_entity_poly.pdbx_seq_one_letter_code
_entity_poly.pdbx_strand_id
1 'polypeptide(L)'
;DLEGLVIPGEALRPICLAVGGRHMEIKDAHYLWGLDVQHVGKRLRRMFPGSGHRSILRIGPAGENGSAMACINADTYRHFGRMGGGGVMGSKNLKAIIIQGTESFDLPESKAYPKLFQSVYEKMTATDMMSKYHNLGTPVNLEALNELKCLPWRNLKQSTDPEISEISGEAFADETLLRNTACSGCPVGCIHIGFVREQFDDPHHFLYRQVNYDYEPIFSMGTMLGITDKFQVLSLMDEVEKAGLDVMSAGVALAWATEAAEKGILSEKETLAPLVFGDAKPYAEAVRHLGAGANDFYRLLGQGALKAADHYGGADFACVLGQEMAGYATGEVFFTAQAHGLRHSHLDSGGYAYDQVHEDKDPESAIDFLVRDEAERAFLTSMVSCLFARGVYKKDLLSECLGTLGYTVLADSMDDIGRTIQALRWRTRSEERRVG
;
A
#
# COMPACT_ATOMS: atom_id res chain seq x y z
N ASP A 1 21.27 7.12 13.26
CA ASP A 1 22.58 6.70 12.71
C ASP A 1 22.69 6.91 11.20
N LEU A 2 21.59 6.98 10.47
CA LEU A 2 21.57 7.10 9.01
C LEU A 2 20.42 8.03 8.59
N GLU A 3 20.75 9.16 7.96
CA GLU A 3 19.76 10.13 7.47
C GLU A 3 19.30 9.82 6.05
N GLY A 4 20.16 9.21 5.25
CA GLY A 4 19.86 8.83 3.88
C GLY A 4 20.89 7.89 3.28
N LEU A 5 20.47 7.14 2.26
CA LEU A 5 21.31 6.24 1.50
C LEU A 5 21.07 6.44 0.00
N VAL A 6 22.10 6.81 -0.73
CA VAL A 6 22.06 6.97 -2.19
C VAL A 6 22.79 5.81 -2.85
N ILE A 7 22.09 5.11 -3.75
CA ILE A 7 22.60 3.94 -4.47
C ILE A 7 22.59 4.21 -5.98
N PRO A 8 23.65 4.83 -6.54
CA PRO A 8 23.65 5.28 -7.94
C PRO A 8 23.92 4.17 -8.94
N GLY A 9 24.55 3.07 -8.52
CA GLY A 9 24.99 2.00 -9.39
C GLY A 9 24.05 0.81 -9.49
N GLU A 10 24.46 -0.15 -10.32
CA GLU A 10 23.90 -1.50 -10.45
C GLU A 10 24.99 -2.52 -10.14
N ALA A 11 24.65 -3.57 -9.39
CA ALA A 11 25.57 -4.65 -9.10
C ALA A 11 25.62 -5.66 -10.26
N LEU A 12 26.79 -6.28 -10.50
CA LEU A 12 26.94 -7.29 -11.55
C LEU A 12 26.23 -8.62 -11.22
N ARG A 13 25.85 -8.82 -9.97
CA ARG A 13 25.18 -10.01 -9.47
C ARG A 13 24.30 -9.66 -8.25
N PRO A 14 23.35 -10.51 -7.87
CA PRO A 14 22.50 -10.26 -6.71
C PRO A 14 23.29 -10.00 -5.43
N ILE A 15 22.97 -8.87 -4.77
CA ILE A 15 23.58 -8.45 -3.51
C ILE A 15 22.55 -8.08 -2.46
N CYS A 16 22.98 -8.08 -1.19
CA CYS A 16 22.37 -7.35 -0.10
C CYS A 16 23.36 -6.29 0.41
N LEU A 17 22.81 -5.16 0.85
CA LEU A 17 23.56 -4.14 1.58
C LEU A 17 23.28 -4.27 3.08
N ALA A 18 24.33 -4.42 3.90
CA ALA A 18 24.21 -4.33 5.35
C ALA A 18 24.84 -3.00 5.78
N VAL A 19 24.02 -2.14 6.37
CA VAL A 19 24.39 -0.78 6.78
C VAL A 19 24.23 -0.65 8.28
N GLY A 20 25.29 -0.26 8.97
CA GLY A 20 25.27 -0.06 10.43
C GLY A 20 26.24 1.06 10.83
N GLY A 21 25.70 2.10 11.46
CA GLY A 21 26.51 3.28 11.81
C GLY A 21 27.22 3.86 10.59
N ARG A 22 28.55 3.87 10.60
CA ARG A 22 29.39 4.35 9.48
C ARG A 22 29.90 3.23 8.56
N HIS A 23 29.46 2.00 8.79
CA HIS A 23 29.93 0.84 8.02
C HIS A 23 28.86 0.38 7.05
N MET A 24 29.27 0.08 5.83
CA MET A 24 28.46 -0.55 4.81
C MET A 24 29.19 -1.78 4.29
N GLU A 25 28.50 -2.91 4.26
CA GLU A 25 29.02 -4.17 3.75
C GLU A 25 28.15 -4.68 2.60
N ILE A 26 28.78 -5.06 1.50
CA ILE A 26 28.10 -5.70 0.38
C ILE A 26 28.21 -7.21 0.56
N LYS A 27 27.06 -7.88 0.63
CA LYS A 27 26.96 -9.34 0.77
C LYS A 27 26.44 -9.95 -0.52
N ASP A 28 27.00 -11.09 -0.91
CA ASP A 28 26.42 -11.91 -1.96
C ASP A 28 25.02 -12.37 -1.58
N ALA A 29 24.06 -12.22 -2.49
CA ALA A 29 22.66 -12.59 -2.28
C ALA A 29 22.12 -13.56 -3.34
N HIS A 30 23.00 -14.18 -4.13
CA HIS A 30 22.60 -15.12 -5.18
C HIS A 30 21.68 -16.23 -4.65
N TYR A 31 21.97 -16.75 -3.46
CA TYR A 31 21.17 -17.80 -2.80
C TYR A 31 19.80 -17.33 -2.27
N LEU A 32 19.53 -16.01 -2.29
CA LEU A 32 18.25 -15.41 -1.93
C LEU A 32 17.41 -15.06 -3.16
N TRP A 33 18.01 -15.01 -4.34
CA TRP A 33 17.33 -14.67 -5.58
C TRP A 33 16.34 -15.78 -5.95
N GLY A 34 15.15 -15.41 -6.36
CA GLY A 34 14.03 -16.32 -6.59
C GLY A 34 13.21 -16.69 -5.34
N LEU A 35 13.70 -16.36 -4.14
CA LEU A 35 12.94 -16.61 -2.92
C LEU A 35 11.91 -15.50 -2.70
N ASP A 36 10.75 -15.90 -2.16
CA ASP A 36 9.71 -14.97 -1.75
C ASP A 36 10.14 -14.08 -0.55
N VAL A 37 9.39 -13.00 -0.34
CA VAL A 37 9.74 -12.00 0.69
C VAL A 37 9.74 -12.58 2.10
N GLN A 38 8.91 -13.59 2.39
CA GLN A 38 8.84 -14.18 3.74
C GLN A 38 10.07 -15.04 4.02
N HIS A 39 10.49 -15.88 3.06
CA HIS A 39 11.69 -16.70 3.18
C HIS A 39 12.96 -15.86 3.25
N VAL A 40 13.07 -14.82 2.42
CA VAL A 40 14.17 -13.85 2.49
C VAL A 40 14.22 -13.19 3.86
N GLY A 41 13.10 -12.68 4.35
CA GLY A 41 13.03 -12.05 5.66
C GLY A 41 13.44 -12.98 6.80
N LYS A 42 12.99 -14.23 6.79
CA LYS A 42 13.37 -15.25 7.79
C LYS A 42 14.88 -15.55 7.78
N ARG A 43 15.48 -15.67 6.59
CA ARG A 43 16.93 -15.94 6.43
C ARG A 43 17.76 -14.75 6.91
N LEU A 44 17.41 -13.54 6.46
CA LEU A 44 18.14 -12.33 6.83
C LEU A 44 18.07 -12.04 8.34
N ARG A 45 16.91 -12.29 8.98
CA ARG A 45 16.80 -12.14 10.44
C ARG A 45 17.71 -13.09 11.22
N ARG A 46 17.97 -14.27 10.70
CA ARG A 46 18.91 -15.23 11.33
C ARG A 46 20.36 -14.80 11.12
N MET A 47 20.67 -14.26 9.95
CA MET A 47 22.04 -13.82 9.61
C MET A 47 22.44 -12.53 10.32
N PHE A 48 21.47 -11.64 10.52
CA PHE A 48 21.64 -10.34 11.15
C PHE A 48 20.78 -10.26 12.43
N PRO A 49 21.27 -10.76 13.57
CA PRO A 49 20.54 -10.67 14.84
C PRO A 49 20.46 -9.21 15.30
N GLY A 50 19.57 -8.88 16.24
CA GLY A 50 19.40 -7.53 16.77
C GLY A 50 17.96 -7.05 16.64
N SER A 51 17.00 -7.84 17.17
CA SER A 51 15.60 -7.42 17.25
C SER A 51 15.46 -6.08 17.98
N GLY A 52 14.69 -5.15 17.41
CA GLY A 52 14.52 -3.80 17.94
C GLY A 52 15.54 -2.77 17.43
N HIS A 53 16.69 -3.23 16.93
CA HIS A 53 17.76 -2.36 16.40
C HIS A 53 18.10 -2.64 14.94
N ARG A 54 17.23 -3.33 14.23
CA ARG A 54 17.42 -3.74 12.85
C ARG A 54 16.13 -3.58 12.07
N SER A 55 16.22 -3.04 10.85
CA SER A 55 15.17 -3.07 9.83
C SER A 55 15.67 -3.76 8.56
N ILE A 56 14.81 -4.51 7.90
CA ILE A 56 15.11 -5.25 6.68
C ILE A 56 14.14 -4.82 5.57
N LEU A 57 14.69 -4.15 4.56
CA LEU A 57 14.01 -3.82 3.32
C LEU A 57 14.35 -4.90 2.29
N ARG A 58 13.37 -5.41 1.56
CA ARG A 58 13.61 -6.51 0.61
C ARG A 58 12.58 -6.55 -0.50
N ILE A 59 12.92 -7.24 -1.57
CA ILE A 59 12.04 -7.48 -2.70
C ILE A 59 11.74 -8.97 -2.88
N GLY A 60 10.57 -9.25 -3.45
CA GLY A 60 10.17 -10.58 -3.91
C GLY A 60 10.52 -10.83 -5.38
N PRO A 61 10.06 -11.97 -5.92
CA PRO A 61 10.25 -12.32 -7.34
C PRO A 61 9.77 -11.25 -8.30
N ALA A 62 8.66 -10.56 -7.99
CA ALA A 62 8.16 -9.46 -8.83
C ALA A 62 9.17 -8.33 -9.02
N GLY A 63 9.89 -7.96 -7.96
CA GLY A 63 10.96 -6.97 -8.03
C GLY A 63 12.14 -7.46 -8.84
N GLU A 64 12.54 -8.71 -8.68
CA GLU A 64 13.61 -9.35 -9.44
C GLU A 64 13.35 -9.39 -10.95
N ASN A 65 12.06 -9.54 -11.32
CA ASN A 65 11.59 -9.53 -12.70
C ASN A 65 11.29 -8.11 -13.24
N GLY A 66 11.59 -7.07 -12.48
CA GLY A 66 11.41 -5.68 -12.92
C GLY A 66 9.96 -5.24 -13.08
N SER A 67 9.02 -5.89 -12.37
CA SER A 67 7.61 -5.51 -12.40
C SER A 67 7.42 -4.08 -11.86
N ALA A 68 6.67 -3.25 -12.59
CA ALA A 68 6.25 -1.93 -12.15
C ALA A 68 5.25 -1.97 -10.97
N MET A 69 4.67 -3.13 -10.70
CA MET A 69 3.80 -3.38 -9.55
C MET A 69 4.57 -3.89 -8.32
N ALA A 70 5.90 -4.04 -8.40
CA ALA A 70 6.68 -4.59 -7.30
C ALA A 70 6.86 -3.60 -6.14
N CYS A 71 6.59 -4.07 -4.93
CA CYS A 71 6.80 -3.33 -3.69
C CYS A 71 8.17 -3.62 -3.05
N ILE A 72 8.62 -2.68 -2.21
CA ILE A 72 9.66 -2.92 -1.23
C ILE A 72 8.99 -3.30 0.09
N ASN A 73 9.20 -4.51 0.56
CA ASN A 73 8.68 -4.98 1.84
C ASN A 73 9.64 -4.57 2.96
N ALA A 74 9.09 -4.02 4.04
CA ALA A 74 9.82 -3.57 5.22
C ALA A 74 9.44 -4.42 6.43
N ASP A 75 10.42 -5.05 7.06
CA ASP A 75 10.29 -5.91 8.24
C ASP A 75 9.17 -6.96 8.13
N THR A 76 8.01 -6.72 8.78
CA THR A 76 6.85 -7.61 8.69
C THR A 76 5.59 -6.75 8.55
N TYR A 77 4.74 -7.08 7.58
CA TYR A 77 3.45 -6.43 7.31
C TYR A 77 3.55 -4.94 6.90
N ARG A 78 4.72 -4.44 6.49
CA ARG A 78 4.87 -3.05 6.03
C ARG A 78 5.54 -3.01 4.65
N HIS A 79 5.18 -1.94 3.91
CA HIS A 79 5.64 -1.71 2.55
C HIS A 79 5.95 -0.23 2.35
N PHE A 80 6.80 0.07 1.38
CA PHE A 80 7.01 1.44 0.90
C PHE A 80 5.92 1.92 -0.07
N GLY A 81 4.82 1.15 -0.16
CA GLY A 81 3.67 1.47 -0.97
C GLY A 81 3.83 1.10 -2.44
N ARG A 82 2.89 1.63 -3.23
CA ARG A 82 2.78 1.46 -4.68
C ARG A 82 3.94 2.14 -5.43
N MET A 83 3.90 2.18 -6.75
CA MET A 83 4.83 2.90 -7.64
C MET A 83 6.13 2.15 -8.00
N GLY A 84 6.20 0.83 -7.83
CA GLY A 84 7.24 0.00 -8.44
C GLY A 84 8.64 0.10 -7.82
N GLY A 85 8.78 0.61 -6.59
CA GLY A 85 10.07 0.69 -5.90
C GLY A 85 10.82 -0.64 -5.84
N GLY A 86 10.10 -1.77 -5.76
CA GLY A 86 10.69 -3.10 -5.81
C GLY A 86 11.35 -3.42 -7.14
N GLY A 87 10.76 -3.00 -8.26
CA GLY A 87 11.37 -3.15 -9.59
C GLY A 87 12.65 -2.33 -9.74
N VAL A 88 12.70 -1.13 -9.12
CA VAL A 88 13.93 -0.31 -9.09
C VAL A 88 15.03 -1.00 -8.30
N MET A 89 14.74 -1.65 -7.17
CA MET A 89 15.73 -2.45 -6.46
C MET A 89 16.19 -3.66 -7.31
N GLY A 90 15.24 -4.34 -7.97
CA GLY A 90 15.54 -5.47 -8.85
C GLY A 90 16.45 -5.09 -10.01
N SER A 91 16.21 -3.96 -10.69
CA SER A 91 17.05 -3.45 -11.77
C SER A 91 18.48 -3.14 -11.34
N LYS A 92 18.75 -3.02 -10.05
CA LYS A 92 20.07 -2.82 -9.47
C LYS A 92 20.71 -4.12 -8.95
N ASN A 93 20.07 -5.27 -9.18
CA ASN A 93 20.44 -6.55 -8.57
C ASN A 93 20.51 -6.47 -7.02
N LEU A 94 19.70 -5.62 -6.41
CA LEU A 94 19.65 -5.38 -4.97
C LEU A 94 18.48 -6.13 -4.33
N LYS A 95 18.76 -7.27 -3.69
CA LYS A 95 17.75 -8.13 -3.08
C LYS A 95 17.23 -7.58 -1.76
N ALA A 96 18.11 -6.99 -0.96
CA ALA A 96 17.73 -6.46 0.34
C ALA A 96 18.71 -5.38 0.85
N ILE A 97 18.19 -4.55 1.74
CA ILE A 97 18.97 -3.61 2.55
C ILE A 97 18.69 -3.93 4.02
N ILE A 98 19.74 -4.21 4.77
CA ILE A 98 19.67 -4.46 6.21
C ILE A 98 20.24 -3.22 6.91
N ILE A 99 19.43 -2.55 7.70
CA ILE A 99 19.84 -1.36 8.44
C ILE A 99 19.90 -1.74 9.92
N GLN A 100 21.06 -1.54 10.54
CA GLN A 100 21.28 -1.78 11.96
C GLN A 100 21.75 -0.49 12.63
N GLY A 101 21.08 -0.11 13.70
CA GLY A 101 21.42 1.06 14.53
C GLY A 101 21.75 0.66 15.95
N THR A 102 22.60 1.41 16.60
CA THR A 102 22.96 1.24 18.02
C THR A 102 22.55 2.43 18.85
N GLU A 103 22.22 3.55 18.20
CA GLU A 103 21.84 4.78 18.87
C GLU A 103 20.32 4.86 19.04
N SER A 104 19.88 5.47 20.12
CA SER A 104 18.50 5.86 20.35
C SER A 104 18.30 7.32 19.94
N PHE A 105 17.05 7.72 19.71
CA PHE A 105 16.74 9.13 19.55
C PHE A 105 17.00 9.87 20.85
N ASP A 106 17.71 10.99 20.75
CA ASP A 106 17.82 11.93 21.84
C ASP A 106 16.46 12.62 22.02
N LEU A 107 15.82 12.35 23.16
CA LEU A 107 14.58 13.01 23.49
C LEU A 107 14.88 14.44 23.97
N PRO A 108 14.00 15.42 23.67
CA PRO A 108 14.16 16.77 24.18
C PRO A 108 14.24 16.79 25.71
N GLU A 109 15.30 17.38 26.28
CA GLU A 109 15.48 17.50 27.73
C GLU A 109 14.55 18.52 28.38
N SER A 110 13.48 18.90 27.75
CA SER A 110 12.56 19.92 28.24
C SER A 110 11.51 19.30 29.17
N LYS A 111 11.17 19.98 30.24
CA LYS A 111 10.05 19.60 31.12
C LYS A 111 8.69 19.65 30.42
N ALA A 112 8.60 20.28 29.25
CA ALA A 112 7.40 20.36 28.44
C ALA A 112 7.19 19.07 27.68
N TYR A 113 8.24 18.34 27.25
CA TYR A 113 8.14 17.15 26.41
C TYR A 113 7.25 16.05 27.01
N PRO A 114 7.41 15.59 28.27
CA PRO A 114 6.54 14.56 28.83
C PRO A 114 5.06 14.95 28.89
N LYS A 115 4.77 16.23 29.14
CA LYS A 115 3.39 16.75 29.15
C LYS A 115 2.80 16.77 27.75
N LEU A 116 3.57 17.22 26.77
CA LEU A 116 3.16 17.21 25.37
C LEU A 116 2.93 15.77 24.87
N PHE A 117 3.86 14.86 25.16
CA PHE A 117 3.72 13.45 24.82
C PHE A 117 2.42 12.87 25.38
N GLN A 118 2.14 13.10 26.67
CA GLN A 118 0.90 12.65 27.31
C GLN A 118 -0.34 13.25 26.64
N SER A 119 -0.33 14.55 26.35
CA SER A 119 -1.42 15.23 25.66
C SER A 119 -1.67 14.66 24.25
N VAL A 120 -0.61 14.40 23.49
CA VAL A 120 -0.73 13.78 22.16
C VAL A 120 -1.25 12.36 22.27
N TYR A 121 -0.74 11.57 23.21
CA TYR A 121 -1.19 10.21 23.48
C TYR A 121 -2.70 10.17 23.79
N GLU A 122 -3.16 11.01 24.70
CA GLU A 122 -4.57 11.10 25.09
C GLU A 122 -5.46 11.50 23.90
N LYS A 123 -5.04 12.49 23.12
CA LYS A 123 -5.76 12.91 21.90
C LYS A 123 -5.83 11.78 20.86
N MET A 124 -4.74 11.01 20.71
CA MET A 124 -4.70 9.89 19.76
C MET A 124 -5.59 8.72 20.17
N THR A 125 -5.75 8.48 21.47
CA THR A 125 -6.50 7.31 21.96
C THR A 125 -7.95 7.61 22.33
N ALA A 126 -8.31 8.88 22.51
CA ALA A 126 -9.64 9.27 22.99
C ALA A 126 -10.64 9.64 21.87
N THR A 127 -10.23 9.70 20.60
CA THR A 127 -11.15 10.05 19.51
C THR A 127 -11.89 8.83 18.99
N ASP A 128 -13.18 8.99 18.66
CA ASP A 128 -14.00 7.93 18.05
C ASP A 128 -13.36 7.42 16.73
N MET A 129 -12.75 8.32 15.97
CA MET A 129 -12.05 7.96 14.74
C MET A 129 -10.89 6.99 15.00
N MET A 130 -10.08 7.23 16.03
CA MET A 130 -8.97 6.35 16.38
C MET A 130 -9.46 5.03 16.98
N SER A 131 -10.55 5.05 17.77
CA SER A 131 -11.22 3.85 18.25
C SER A 131 -11.74 2.99 17.08
N LYS A 132 -12.37 3.62 16.08
CA LYS A 132 -12.81 2.97 14.85
C LYS A 132 -11.65 2.29 14.12
N TYR A 133 -10.52 2.99 13.93
CA TYR A 133 -9.33 2.42 13.28
C TYR A 133 -8.68 1.30 14.09
N HIS A 134 -8.74 1.36 15.42
CA HIS A 134 -8.24 0.27 16.27
C HIS A 134 -9.12 -0.99 16.14
N ASN A 135 -10.44 -0.83 16.17
CA ASN A 135 -11.39 -1.95 16.20
C ASN A 135 -11.54 -2.62 14.82
N LEU A 136 -11.97 -1.88 13.82
CA LEU A 136 -12.27 -2.41 12.48
C LEU A 136 -11.22 -2.03 11.43
N GLY A 137 -10.47 -0.94 11.65
CA GLY A 137 -9.57 -0.42 10.63
C GLY A 137 -10.32 0.23 9.46
N THR A 138 -9.63 0.40 8.36
CA THR A 138 -10.21 0.92 7.10
C THR A 138 -11.24 -0.03 6.47
N PRO A 139 -11.26 -1.36 6.71
CA PRO A 139 -12.30 -2.25 6.21
C PRO A 139 -13.74 -1.85 6.57
N VAL A 140 -13.95 -1.05 7.60
CA VAL A 140 -15.26 -0.44 7.92
C VAL A 140 -15.88 0.33 6.75
N ASN A 141 -15.08 0.76 5.78
CA ASN A 141 -15.57 1.46 4.59
C ASN A 141 -16.22 0.53 3.55
N LEU A 142 -16.04 -0.80 3.63
CA LEU A 142 -16.56 -1.75 2.66
C LEU A 142 -18.08 -1.70 2.56
N GLU A 143 -18.79 -1.89 3.66
CA GLU A 143 -20.25 -1.84 3.67
C GLU A 143 -20.76 -0.44 3.32
N ALA A 144 -20.18 0.61 3.92
CA ALA A 144 -20.59 1.98 3.64
C ALA A 144 -20.50 2.35 2.15
N LEU A 145 -19.38 2.00 1.50
CA LEU A 145 -19.22 2.26 0.06
C LEU A 145 -20.10 1.36 -0.81
N ASN A 146 -20.39 0.15 -0.36
CA ASN A 146 -21.32 -0.75 -1.04
C ASN A 146 -22.77 -0.22 -1.00
N GLU A 147 -23.22 0.28 0.15
CA GLU A 147 -24.51 0.91 0.31
C GLU A 147 -24.65 2.18 -0.54
N LEU A 148 -23.59 2.99 -0.61
CA LEU A 148 -23.52 4.18 -1.47
C LEU A 148 -23.38 3.84 -2.96
N LYS A 149 -23.30 2.56 -3.32
CA LYS A 149 -23.04 2.08 -4.70
C LYS A 149 -21.73 2.66 -5.28
N CYS A 150 -20.72 2.74 -4.47
CA CYS A 150 -19.39 3.29 -4.79
C CYS A 150 -18.26 2.28 -4.66
N LEU A 151 -18.59 1.02 -4.31
CA LEU A 151 -17.62 -0.08 -4.19
C LEU A 151 -17.53 -0.85 -5.51
N PRO A 152 -16.38 -0.86 -6.18
CA PRO A 152 -16.23 -1.60 -7.43
C PRO A 152 -16.27 -3.11 -7.23
N TRP A 153 -17.06 -3.80 -8.07
CA TRP A 153 -17.15 -5.25 -8.12
C TRP A 153 -16.86 -5.77 -9.53
N ARG A 154 -16.16 -6.91 -9.62
CA ARG A 154 -15.94 -7.66 -10.86
C ARG A 154 -15.50 -6.76 -12.03
N ASN A 155 -14.37 -6.08 -11.85
CA ASN A 155 -13.81 -5.09 -12.79
C ASN A 155 -14.77 -3.94 -13.12
N LEU A 156 -15.38 -3.33 -12.09
CA LEU A 156 -16.36 -2.22 -12.24
C LEU A 156 -17.65 -2.58 -13.02
N LYS A 157 -17.91 -3.86 -13.25
CA LYS A 157 -19.19 -4.30 -13.87
C LYS A 157 -20.39 -4.06 -12.95
N GLN A 158 -20.14 -3.92 -11.65
CA GLN A 158 -21.12 -3.60 -10.61
C GLN A 158 -20.49 -2.63 -9.60
N SER A 159 -21.31 -1.87 -8.90
CA SER A 159 -20.92 -0.90 -7.86
C SER A 159 -21.46 -1.25 -6.47
N THR A 160 -22.18 -2.36 -6.37
CA THR A 160 -22.75 -2.90 -5.13
C THR A 160 -23.06 -4.39 -5.31
N ASP A 161 -22.97 -5.15 -4.23
CA ASP A 161 -23.35 -6.56 -4.20
C ASP A 161 -23.86 -6.91 -2.79
N PRO A 162 -24.93 -7.69 -2.64
CA PRO A 162 -25.47 -8.06 -1.33
C PRO A 162 -24.55 -8.97 -0.53
N GLU A 163 -23.61 -9.67 -1.17
CA GLU A 163 -22.64 -10.56 -0.49
C GLU A 163 -21.53 -9.80 0.25
N ILE A 164 -21.55 -8.45 0.26
CA ILE A 164 -20.55 -7.65 0.97
C ILE A 164 -20.46 -7.99 2.46
N SER A 165 -21.54 -8.41 3.10
CA SER A 165 -21.56 -8.81 4.50
C SER A 165 -20.60 -9.95 4.83
N GLU A 166 -20.30 -10.82 3.86
CA GLU A 166 -19.38 -11.96 4.03
C GLU A 166 -17.90 -11.53 4.12
N ILE A 167 -17.57 -10.35 3.59
CA ILE A 167 -16.23 -9.77 3.58
C ILE A 167 -16.19 -8.35 4.12
N SER A 168 -17.17 -7.99 4.95
CA SER A 168 -17.20 -6.69 5.66
C SER A 168 -16.05 -6.57 6.68
N GLY A 169 -15.83 -5.36 7.16
CA GLY A 169 -14.86 -5.11 8.24
C GLY A 169 -15.19 -5.90 9.50
N GLU A 170 -16.46 -6.00 9.82
CA GLU A 170 -17.02 -6.75 10.93
C GLU A 170 -16.77 -8.26 10.76
N ALA A 171 -17.05 -8.82 9.59
CA ALA A 171 -16.80 -10.23 9.30
C ALA A 171 -15.31 -10.61 9.41
N PHE A 172 -14.43 -9.72 8.94
CA PHE A 172 -12.99 -9.92 9.11
C PHE A 172 -12.55 -9.82 10.58
N ALA A 173 -13.07 -8.84 11.33
CA ALA A 173 -12.74 -8.66 12.74
C ALA A 173 -13.24 -9.84 13.61
N ASP A 174 -14.45 -10.31 13.38
CA ASP A 174 -15.06 -11.36 14.19
C ASP A 174 -14.48 -12.75 13.93
N GLU A 175 -14.15 -13.06 12.68
CA GLU A 175 -13.78 -14.43 12.30
C GLU A 175 -12.29 -14.62 11.98
N THR A 176 -11.59 -13.56 11.60
CA THR A 176 -10.20 -13.70 11.11
C THR A 176 -9.17 -12.93 11.93
N LEU A 177 -9.57 -11.93 12.70
CA LEU A 177 -8.61 -11.09 13.44
C LEU A 177 -7.88 -11.91 14.51
N LEU A 178 -6.57 -11.98 14.37
CA LEU A 178 -5.70 -12.62 15.36
C LEU A 178 -5.20 -11.60 16.39
N ARG A 179 -4.80 -10.44 15.93
CA ARG A 179 -4.25 -9.36 16.77
C ARG A 179 -4.12 -8.05 16.01
N ASN A 180 -4.06 -6.98 16.77
CA ASN A 180 -3.62 -5.69 16.28
C ASN A 180 -2.12 -5.49 16.51
N THR A 181 -1.49 -4.70 15.64
CA THR A 181 -0.13 -4.22 15.84
C THR A 181 -0.05 -2.74 15.45
N ALA A 182 1.02 -2.08 15.84
CA ALA A 182 1.19 -0.65 15.64
C ALA A 182 2.48 -0.33 14.86
N CYS A 183 2.49 0.82 14.19
CA CYS A 183 3.73 1.42 13.72
C CYS A 183 4.58 1.84 14.94
N SER A 184 5.89 1.98 14.75
CA SER A 184 6.80 2.41 15.81
C SER A 184 6.35 3.74 16.43
N GLY A 185 6.23 3.77 17.76
CA GLY A 185 5.81 4.95 18.51
C GLY A 185 4.34 5.34 18.41
N CYS A 186 3.48 4.53 17.78
CA CYS A 186 2.06 4.82 17.63
C CYS A 186 1.20 4.04 18.64
N PRO A 187 0.29 4.71 19.39
CA PRO A 187 -0.56 4.03 20.37
C PRO A 187 -1.83 3.41 19.80
N VAL A 188 -2.17 3.68 18.52
CA VAL A 188 -3.49 3.33 17.97
C VAL A 188 -3.62 1.83 17.67
N GLY A 189 -2.57 1.18 17.15
CA GLY A 189 -2.65 -0.26 16.84
C GLY A 189 -3.64 -0.58 15.73
N CYS A 190 -3.63 0.19 14.63
CA CYS A 190 -4.57 0.04 13.52
C CYS A 190 -4.10 -0.93 12.42
N ILE A 191 -3.04 -1.68 12.64
CA ILE A 191 -2.59 -2.71 11.71
C ILE A 191 -3.23 -4.03 12.13
N HIS A 192 -4.18 -4.51 11.34
CA HIS A 192 -4.92 -5.73 11.61
C HIS A 192 -4.22 -6.94 11.00
N ILE A 193 -3.96 -7.94 11.81
CA ILE A 193 -3.37 -9.20 11.38
C ILE A 193 -4.42 -10.27 11.49
N GLY A 194 -4.90 -10.73 10.35
CA GLY A 194 -5.78 -11.88 10.24
C GLY A 194 -4.99 -13.17 10.18
N PHE A 195 -5.69 -14.27 10.31
CA PHE A 195 -5.11 -15.59 10.11
C PHE A 195 -5.92 -16.40 9.10
N VAL A 196 -5.23 -17.28 8.43
CA VAL A 196 -5.83 -18.32 7.61
C VAL A 196 -5.23 -19.66 7.97
N ARG A 197 -6.07 -20.69 8.00
CA ARG A 197 -5.69 -22.06 8.22
C ARG A 197 -6.15 -22.90 7.04
N GLU A 198 -5.22 -23.29 6.22
CA GLU A 198 -5.47 -23.99 4.96
C GLU A 198 -4.99 -25.44 5.08
N GLN A 199 -5.87 -26.39 4.79
CA GLN A 199 -5.48 -27.80 4.71
C GLN A 199 -4.68 -28.00 3.41
N PHE A 200 -3.50 -28.57 3.49
CA PHE A 200 -2.61 -28.77 2.34
C PHE A 200 -2.36 -30.23 1.98
N ASP A 201 -2.76 -31.17 2.86
CA ASP A 201 -2.55 -32.60 2.74
C ASP A 201 -3.67 -33.36 3.46
N ASP A 202 -3.41 -34.55 3.94
CA ASP A 202 -4.34 -35.39 4.71
C ASP A 202 -5.05 -34.63 5.84
N PRO A 203 -6.21 -35.13 6.34
CA PRO A 203 -6.92 -34.52 7.47
C PRO A 203 -5.97 -34.19 8.63
N HIS A 204 -6.08 -32.97 9.13
CA HIS A 204 -5.22 -32.40 10.19
C HIS A 204 -3.87 -31.84 9.75
N HIS A 205 -3.50 -31.87 8.47
CA HIS A 205 -2.31 -31.19 7.97
C HIS A 205 -2.67 -29.80 7.45
N PHE A 206 -2.38 -28.79 8.27
CA PHE A 206 -2.74 -27.39 7.99
C PHE A 206 -1.51 -26.48 7.91
N LEU A 207 -1.52 -25.60 6.93
CA LEU A 207 -0.68 -24.40 6.95
C LEU A 207 -1.40 -23.29 7.73
N TYR A 208 -0.69 -22.70 8.66
CA TYR A 208 -1.15 -21.53 9.40
C TYR A 208 -0.38 -20.31 8.90
N ARG A 209 -1.12 -19.29 8.49
CA ARG A 209 -0.56 -18.04 7.95
C ARG A 209 -1.13 -16.86 8.69
N GLN A 210 -0.32 -15.83 8.86
CA GLN A 210 -0.74 -14.53 9.37
C GLN A 210 -0.63 -13.52 8.24
N VAL A 211 -1.70 -12.81 7.98
CA VAL A 211 -1.83 -11.90 6.84
C VAL A 211 -2.33 -10.55 7.32
N ASN A 212 -1.63 -9.49 6.96
CA ASN A 212 -2.12 -8.14 7.18
C ASN A 212 -3.26 -7.85 6.22
N TYR A 213 -4.36 -7.30 6.72
CA TYR A 213 -5.49 -6.88 5.90
C TYR A 213 -5.87 -5.42 6.15
N ASP A 214 -6.45 -4.80 5.13
CA ASP A 214 -6.91 -3.43 5.10
C ASP A 214 -8.03 -3.30 4.07
N TYR A 215 -8.67 -2.14 3.92
CA TYR A 215 -9.73 -1.91 2.95
C TYR A 215 -9.28 -2.20 1.51
N GLU A 216 -8.18 -1.57 1.08
CA GLU A 216 -7.72 -1.69 -0.30
C GLU A 216 -7.31 -3.12 -0.69
N PRO A 217 -6.61 -3.90 0.15
CA PRO A 217 -6.39 -5.31 -0.11
C PRO A 217 -7.66 -6.14 -0.20
N ILE A 218 -8.66 -5.92 0.68
CA ILE A 218 -9.93 -6.64 0.64
C ILE A 218 -10.70 -6.27 -0.63
N PHE A 219 -10.81 -4.99 -0.97
CA PHE A 219 -11.38 -4.55 -2.23
C PHE A 219 -10.73 -5.27 -3.41
N SER A 220 -9.41 -5.24 -3.49
CA SER A 220 -8.66 -5.70 -4.65
C SER A 220 -8.73 -7.21 -4.85
N MET A 221 -8.56 -8.01 -3.79
CA MET A 221 -8.59 -9.48 -3.85
C MET A 221 -9.97 -10.08 -3.58
N GLY A 222 -10.91 -9.30 -3.08
CA GLY A 222 -12.29 -9.67 -2.83
C GLY A 222 -13.23 -9.14 -3.91
N THR A 223 -13.81 -7.96 -3.69
CA THR A 223 -14.90 -7.44 -4.54
C THR A 223 -14.49 -7.29 -6.00
N MET A 224 -13.28 -6.81 -6.27
CA MET A 224 -12.79 -6.60 -7.63
C MET A 224 -12.67 -7.92 -8.41
N LEU A 225 -12.33 -9.02 -7.73
CA LEU A 225 -12.29 -10.38 -8.28
C LEU A 225 -13.58 -11.17 -8.06
N GLY A 226 -14.59 -10.60 -7.37
CA GLY A 226 -15.87 -11.24 -7.07
C GLY A 226 -15.76 -12.35 -6.02
N ILE A 227 -14.74 -12.34 -5.17
CA ILE A 227 -14.52 -13.35 -4.12
C ILE A 227 -15.11 -12.83 -2.83
N THR A 228 -16.00 -13.60 -2.22
CA THR A 228 -16.76 -13.25 -1.02
C THR A 228 -16.45 -14.13 0.20
N ASP A 229 -15.47 -15.03 0.09
CA ASP A 229 -14.93 -15.79 1.21
C ASP A 229 -13.69 -15.09 1.78
N LYS A 230 -13.77 -14.60 3.02
CA LYS A 230 -12.69 -13.88 3.70
C LYS A 230 -11.39 -14.67 3.86
N PHE A 231 -11.47 -16.00 4.02
CA PHE A 231 -10.28 -16.84 4.13
C PHE A 231 -9.58 -17.01 2.78
N GLN A 232 -10.36 -17.10 1.69
CA GLN A 232 -9.81 -17.10 0.34
C GLN A 232 -9.18 -15.75 -0.01
N VAL A 233 -9.81 -14.64 0.37
CA VAL A 233 -9.24 -13.28 0.21
C VAL A 233 -7.90 -13.17 0.95
N LEU A 234 -7.81 -13.61 2.22
CA LEU A 234 -6.55 -13.64 2.96
C LEU A 234 -5.49 -14.54 2.32
N SER A 235 -5.89 -15.69 1.78
CA SER A 235 -4.97 -16.60 1.08
C SER A 235 -4.39 -15.95 -0.18
N LEU A 236 -5.20 -15.22 -0.94
CA LEU A 236 -4.73 -14.46 -2.10
C LEU A 236 -3.79 -13.31 -1.71
N MET A 237 -4.11 -12.59 -0.65
CA MET A 237 -3.22 -11.54 -0.10
C MET A 237 -1.85 -12.12 0.30
N ASP A 238 -1.80 -13.32 0.91
CA ASP A 238 -0.55 -13.98 1.27
C ASP A 238 0.29 -14.34 0.02
N GLU A 239 -0.34 -14.79 -1.06
CA GLU A 239 0.37 -15.05 -2.33
C GLU A 239 0.92 -13.76 -2.95
N VAL A 240 0.15 -12.66 -2.93
CA VAL A 240 0.61 -11.34 -3.39
C VAL A 240 1.78 -10.82 -2.55
N GLU A 241 1.69 -10.94 -1.22
CA GLU A 241 2.75 -10.58 -0.28
C GLU A 241 4.03 -11.37 -0.56
N LYS A 242 3.93 -12.69 -0.74
CA LYS A 242 5.07 -13.55 -1.07
C LYS A 242 5.76 -13.14 -2.36
N ALA A 243 4.99 -12.80 -3.38
CA ALA A 243 5.51 -12.34 -4.65
C ALA A 243 6.18 -10.97 -4.56
N GLY A 244 5.86 -10.17 -3.54
CA GLY A 244 6.34 -8.78 -3.38
C GLY A 244 5.64 -7.82 -4.33
N LEU A 245 4.35 -8.03 -4.60
CA LEU A 245 3.52 -7.21 -5.48
C LEU A 245 2.70 -6.18 -4.68
N ASP A 246 2.34 -5.08 -5.31
CA ASP A 246 1.26 -4.18 -4.91
C ASP A 246 -0.08 -4.91 -5.06
N VAL A 247 -0.76 -5.12 -3.96
CA VAL A 247 -2.01 -5.90 -3.94
C VAL A 247 -3.11 -5.21 -4.74
N MET A 248 -3.21 -3.88 -4.70
CA MET A 248 -4.23 -3.16 -5.47
C MET A 248 -4.00 -3.30 -6.98
N SER A 249 -2.78 -3.06 -7.43
CA SER A 249 -2.45 -3.21 -8.85
C SER A 249 -2.62 -4.66 -9.33
N ALA A 250 -2.19 -5.62 -8.54
CA ALA A 250 -2.33 -7.04 -8.90
C ALA A 250 -3.80 -7.45 -9.06
N GLY A 251 -4.68 -7.09 -8.13
CA GLY A 251 -6.09 -7.46 -8.20
C GLY A 251 -6.83 -6.76 -9.34
N VAL A 252 -6.62 -5.46 -9.52
CA VAL A 252 -7.25 -4.72 -10.64
C VAL A 252 -6.76 -5.24 -12.00
N ALA A 253 -5.47 -5.53 -12.14
CA ALA A 253 -4.92 -6.11 -13.37
C ALA A 253 -5.47 -7.51 -13.66
N LEU A 254 -5.63 -8.35 -12.63
CA LEU A 254 -6.24 -9.68 -12.78
C LEU A 254 -7.74 -9.60 -13.06
N ALA A 255 -8.45 -8.61 -12.52
CA ALA A 255 -9.85 -8.36 -12.85
C ALA A 255 -10.02 -7.98 -14.33
N TRP A 256 -9.16 -7.09 -14.85
CA TRP A 256 -9.12 -6.81 -16.29
C TRP A 256 -8.84 -8.07 -17.12
N ALA A 257 -7.83 -8.86 -16.74
CA ALA A 257 -7.49 -10.09 -17.45
C ALA A 257 -8.65 -11.08 -17.47
N THR A 258 -9.42 -11.15 -16.38
CA THR A 258 -10.62 -11.99 -16.31
C THR A 258 -11.71 -11.51 -17.27
N GLU A 259 -12.01 -10.22 -17.29
CA GLU A 259 -12.99 -9.67 -18.23
C GLU A 259 -12.52 -9.81 -19.69
N ALA A 260 -11.23 -9.62 -19.93
CA ALA A 260 -10.65 -9.84 -21.27
C ALA A 260 -10.77 -11.30 -21.71
N ALA A 261 -10.64 -12.26 -20.79
CA ALA A 261 -10.88 -13.68 -21.07
C ALA A 261 -12.37 -13.97 -21.32
N GLU A 262 -13.29 -13.42 -20.52
CA GLU A 262 -14.74 -13.53 -20.78
C GLU A 262 -15.15 -12.99 -22.15
N LYS A 263 -14.48 -11.93 -22.62
CA LYS A 263 -14.72 -11.31 -23.93
C LYS A 263 -13.97 -12.01 -25.09
N GLY A 264 -13.20 -13.06 -24.80
CA GLY A 264 -12.42 -13.80 -25.79
C GLY A 264 -11.20 -13.04 -26.36
N ILE A 265 -10.77 -11.98 -25.68
CA ILE A 265 -9.54 -11.22 -26.00
C ILE A 265 -8.30 -12.00 -25.54
N LEU A 266 -8.40 -12.64 -24.38
CA LEU A 266 -7.38 -13.53 -23.82
C LEU A 266 -7.88 -14.97 -23.77
N SER A 267 -6.95 -15.92 -23.80
CA SER A 267 -7.22 -17.34 -23.60
C SER A 267 -6.34 -17.90 -22.47
N GLU A 268 -6.58 -19.15 -22.08
CA GLU A 268 -5.72 -19.84 -21.10
C GLU A 268 -4.27 -19.99 -21.55
N LYS A 269 -3.98 -19.82 -22.83
CA LYS A 269 -2.60 -19.80 -23.33
C LYS A 269 -1.83 -18.59 -22.79
N GLU A 270 -2.49 -17.44 -22.70
CA GLU A 270 -1.94 -16.21 -22.13
C GLU A 270 -2.00 -16.24 -20.62
N THR A 271 -3.15 -16.56 -20.04
CA THR A 271 -3.38 -16.45 -18.58
C THR A 271 -2.84 -17.63 -17.77
N LEU A 272 -2.48 -18.75 -18.41
CA LEU A 272 -1.99 -20.00 -17.81
C LEU A 272 -2.91 -20.59 -16.72
N ALA A 273 -4.08 -19.98 -16.51
CA ALA A 273 -5.09 -20.41 -15.55
C ALA A 273 -6.47 -19.96 -16.05
N PRO A 274 -7.53 -20.72 -15.80
CA PRO A 274 -8.89 -20.38 -16.19
C PRO A 274 -9.48 -19.30 -15.27
N LEU A 275 -9.17 -18.02 -15.52
CA LEU A 275 -9.63 -16.90 -14.70
C LEU A 275 -11.15 -16.76 -14.79
N VAL A 276 -11.82 -16.82 -13.64
CA VAL A 276 -13.28 -16.68 -13.51
C VAL A 276 -13.59 -15.87 -12.25
N PHE A 277 -14.44 -14.85 -12.36
CA PHE A 277 -14.86 -14.08 -11.18
C PHE A 277 -15.52 -14.98 -10.14
N GLY A 278 -15.09 -14.85 -8.88
CA GLY A 278 -15.58 -15.63 -7.75
C GLY A 278 -14.82 -16.93 -7.47
N ASP A 279 -13.89 -17.34 -8.33
CA ASP A 279 -13.04 -18.53 -8.08
C ASP A 279 -11.62 -18.12 -7.67
N ALA A 280 -11.27 -18.29 -6.40
CA ALA A 280 -10.00 -17.88 -5.85
C ALA A 280 -8.80 -18.73 -6.32
N LYS A 281 -9.03 -19.99 -6.66
CA LYS A 281 -7.94 -20.94 -6.97
C LYS A 281 -7.14 -20.54 -8.22
N PRO A 282 -7.75 -20.24 -9.37
CA PRO A 282 -7.02 -19.74 -10.54
C PRO A 282 -6.27 -18.42 -10.25
N TYR A 283 -6.83 -17.54 -9.42
CA TYR A 283 -6.16 -16.28 -9.06
C TYR A 283 -4.90 -16.50 -8.24
N ALA A 284 -4.86 -17.46 -7.34
CA ALA A 284 -3.65 -17.80 -6.62
C ALA A 284 -2.51 -18.25 -7.55
N GLU A 285 -2.84 -18.99 -8.60
CA GLU A 285 -1.88 -19.38 -9.64
C GLU A 285 -1.45 -18.16 -10.48
N ALA A 286 -2.40 -17.34 -10.90
CA ALA A 286 -2.14 -16.13 -11.68
C ALA A 286 -1.27 -15.12 -10.93
N VAL A 287 -1.44 -14.94 -9.60
CA VAL A 287 -0.57 -14.11 -8.77
C VAL A 287 0.87 -14.63 -8.77
N ARG A 288 1.06 -15.95 -8.64
CA ARG A 288 2.40 -16.56 -8.73
C ARG A 288 3.03 -16.34 -10.11
N HIS A 289 2.25 -16.51 -11.19
CA HIS A 289 2.69 -16.23 -12.54
C HIS A 289 3.05 -14.78 -12.78
N LEU A 290 2.25 -13.85 -12.24
CA LEU A 290 2.50 -12.42 -12.32
C LEU A 290 3.81 -12.03 -11.59
N GLY A 291 4.01 -12.54 -10.37
CA GLY A 291 5.25 -12.32 -9.62
C GLY A 291 6.49 -12.90 -10.32
N ALA A 292 6.34 -14.07 -10.95
CA ALA A 292 7.42 -14.74 -11.65
C ALA A 292 7.68 -14.18 -13.07
N GLY A 293 6.77 -13.37 -13.64
CA GLY A 293 6.82 -12.97 -15.04
C GLY A 293 6.82 -14.19 -15.98
N ALA A 294 5.93 -15.18 -15.73
CA ALA A 294 6.01 -16.54 -16.21
C ALA A 294 5.99 -16.65 -17.75
N ASN A 295 5.35 -15.73 -18.44
CA ASN A 295 5.31 -15.63 -19.90
C ASN A 295 5.27 -14.17 -20.34
N ASP A 296 5.18 -13.90 -21.64
CA ASP A 296 5.14 -12.52 -22.17
C ASP A 296 3.93 -11.75 -21.68
N PHE A 297 2.78 -12.42 -21.54
CA PHE A 297 1.58 -11.81 -20.98
C PHE A 297 1.80 -11.31 -19.55
N TYR A 298 2.29 -12.15 -18.66
CA TYR A 298 2.50 -11.75 -17.26
C TYR A 298 3.67 -10.75 -17.09
N ARG A 299 4.69 -10.80 -17.96
CA ARG A 299 5.72 -9.75 -17.99
C ARG A 299 5.13 -8.40 -18.37
N LEU A 300 4.25 -8.37 -19.36
CA LEU A 300 3.59 -7.15 -19.81
C LEU A 300 2.55 -6.66 -18.81
N LEU A 301 1.73 -7.57 -18.25
CA LEU A 301 0.77 -7.26 -17.20
C LEU A 301 1.45 -6.69 -15.96
N GLY A 302 2.63 -7.19 -15.61
CA GLY A 302 3.45 -6.66 -14.53
C GLY A 302 3.94 -5.23 -14.75
N GLN A 303 3.85 -4.70 -15.97
CA GLN A 303 4.13 -3.30 -16.29
C GLN A 303 2.90 -2.39 -16.22
N GLY A 304 1.73 -2.93 -15.91
CA GLY A 304 0.45 -2.24 -15.79
C GLY A 304 -0.63 -2.85 -16.68
N ALA A 305 -1.86 -2.86 -16.19
CA ALA A 305 -3.02 -3.39 -16.91
C ALA A 305 -3.23 -2.66 -18.25
N LEU A 306 -3.03 -1.33 -18.28
CA LEU A 306 -3.17 -0.56 -19.51
C LEU A 306 -2.14 -0.98 -20.57
N LYS A 307 -0.88 -1.19 -20.20
CA LYS A 307 0.15 -1.67 -21.15
C LYS A 307 -0.16 -3.05 -21.72
N ALA A 308 -0.70 -3.94 -20.91
CA ALA A 308 -1.17 -5.24 -21.39
C ALA A 308 -2.38 -5.07 -22.31
N ALA A 309 -3.32 -4.20 -21.97
CA ALA A 309 -4.50 -3.91 -22.78
C ALA A 309 -4.18 -3.24 -24.12
N ASP A 310 -3.20 -2.38 -24.17
CA ASP A 310 -2.71 -1.76 -25.42
C ASP A 310 -2.15 -2.81 -26.39
N HIS A 311 -1.58 -3.90 -25.86
CA HIS A 311 -1.03 -4.99 -26.68
C HIS A 311 -2.09 -6.02 -27.08
N TYR A 312 -2.94 -6.46 -26.15
CA TYR A 312 -3.90 -7.55 -26.37
C TYR A 312 -5.30 -7.04 -26.73
N GLY A 313 -5.67 -5.83 -26.34
CA GLY A 313 -7.00 -5.25 -26.48
C GLY A 313 -7.71 -5.06 -25.15
N GLY A 314 -8.85 -4.37 -25.16
CA GLY A 314 -9.65 -4.11 -23.95
C GLY A 314 -9.16 -2.94 -23.09
N ALA A 315 -8.55 -1.94 -23.72
CA ALA A 315 -8.06 -0.73 -23.02
C ALA A 315 -9.19 0.11 -22.41
N ASP A 316 -10.38 0.04 -22.96
CA ASP A 316 -11.59 0.76 -22.54
C ASP A 316 -12.13 0.31 -21.17
N PHE A 317 -11.73 -0.88 -20.70
CA PHE A 317 -12.10 -1.41 -19.37
C PHE A 317 -10.89 -1.84 -18.54
N ALA A 318 -9.68 -1.42 -18.90
CA ALA A 318 -8.45 -1.85 -18.21
C ALA A 318 -8.17 -1.06 -16.93
N CYS A 319 -8.37 0.22 -16.95
CA CYS A 319 -7.92 1.13 -15.89
C CYS A 319 -8.83 2.34 -15.77
N VAL A 320 -8.73 3.01 -14.63
CA VAL A 320 -9.33 4.34 -14.42
C VAL A 320 -8.22 5.37 -14.55
N LEU A 321 -8.34 6.28 -15.52
CA LEU A 321 -7.36 7.32 -15.79
C LEU A 321 -5.92 6.78 -15.97
N GLY A 322 -5.81 5.61 -16.58
CA GLY A 322 -4.51 5.00 -16.87
C GLY A 322 -3.83 4.29 -15.70
N GLN A 323 -4.55 4.07 -14.61
CA GLN A 323 -4.00 3.36 -13.45
C GLN A 323 -5.00 2.37 -12.85
N GLU A 324 -4.47 1.39 -12.15
CA GLU A 324 -5.21 0.50 -11.28
C GLU A 324 -5.76 1.31 -10.10
N MET A 325 -7.08 1.41 -9.98
CA MET A 325 -7.76 2.24 -8.99
C MET A 325 -7.64 1.70 -7.55
N ALA A 326 -7.85 2.57 -6.58
CA ALA A 326 -7.78 2.24 -5.16
C ALA A 326 -9.11 1.80 -4.53
N GLY A 327 -10.15 1.58 -5.33
CA GLY A 327 -11.43 1.04 -4.86
C GLY A 327 -12.47 2.06 -4.40
N TYR A 328 -12.24 3.33 -4.63
CA TYR A 328 -13.18 4.41 -4.30
C TYR A 328 -13.79 4.97 -5.58
N ALA A 329 -15.02 4.58 -5.91
CA ALA A 329 -15.75 5.11 -7.06
C ALA A 329 -16.83 6.12 -6.59
N THR A 330 -16.41 7.10 -5.78
CA THR A 330 -17.33 7.96 -5.02
C THR A 330 -17.90 9.12 -5.83
N GLY A 331 -17.25 9.55 -6.90
CA GLY A 331 -17.79 10.59 -7.78
C GLY A 331 -16.71 11.40 -8.51
N GLU A 332 -17.16 12.49 -9.12
CA GLU A 332 -16.36 13.30 -10.03
C GLU A 332 -15.19 13.99 -9.34
N VAL A 333 -15.36 14.39 -8.07
CA VAL A 333 -14.31 15.08 -7.31
C VAL A 333 -13.17 14.12 -6.99
N PHE A 334 -13.49 12.87 -6.68
CA PHE A 334 -12.47 11.83 -6.49
C PHE A 334 -11.67 11.58 -7.78
N PHE A 335 -12.33 11.39 -8.92
CA PHE A 335 -11.63 11.13 -10.18
C PHE A 335 -10.84 12.32 -10.65
N THR A 336 -11.36 13.55 -10.49
CA THR A 336 -10.62 14.79 -10.75
C THR A 336 -9.37 14.88 -9.87
N ALA A 337 -9.50 14.63 -8.58
CA ALA A 337 -8.39 14.60 -7.64
C ALA A 337 -7.34 13.55 -8.01
N GLN A 338 -7.76 12.37 -8.46
CA GLN A 338 -6.84 11.33 -8.89
C GLN A 338 -6.10 11.70 -10.19
N ALA A 339 -6.79 12.35 -11.15
CA ALA A 339 -6.18 12.80 -12.40
C ALA A 339 -5.14 13.92 -12.19
N HIS A 340 -5.42 14.84 -11.28
CA HIS A 340 -4.61 16.03 -11.05
C HIS A 340 -3.69 15.94 -9.82
N GLY A 341 -3.93 15.02 -8.90
CA GLY A 341 -3.13 14.83 -7.69
C GLY A 341 -1.65 14.56 -7.97
N LEU A 342 -0.81 14.86 -6.99
CA LEU A 342 0.66 14.82 -7.12
C LEU A 342 1.20 13.45 -7.56
N ARG A 343 0.61 12.37 -7.07
CA ARG A 343 1.03 10.98 -7.33
C ARG A 343 -0.07 10.13 -7.95
N HIS A 344 -1.18 10.73 -8.36
CA HIS A 344 -2.40 10.01 -8.78
C HIS A 344 -2.88 8.99 -7.74
N SER A 345 -2.85 9.36 -6.47
CA SER A 345 -3.20 8.51 -5.35
C SER A 345 -4.36 9.10 -4.56
N HIS A 346 -5.27 8.25 -4.10
CA HIS A 346 -6.32 8.64 -3.14
C HIS A 346 -5.78 9.19 -1.81
N LEU A 347 -4.49 9.02 -1.54
CA LEU A 347 -3.81 9.59 -0.38
C LEU A 347 -3.39 11.05 -0.59
N ASP A 348 -3.34 11.54 -1.83
CA ASP A 348 -2.93 12.91 -2.12
C ASP A 348 -3.98 13.93 -1.71
N SER A 349 -5.26 13.61 -1.88
CA SER A 349 -6.37 14.47 -1.49
C SER A 349 -7.60 13.69 -1.02
N GLY A 350 -8.51 14.36 -0.34
CA GLY A 350 -9.74 13.80 0.20
C GLY A 350 -10.93 13.85 -0.75
N GLY A 351 -10.73 13.90 -2.06
CA GLY A 351 -11.83 13.94 -3.04
C GLY A 351 -12.89 12.86 -2.81
N TYR A 352 -12.45 11.63 -2.46
CA TYR A 352 -13.38 10.55 -2.12
C TYR A 352 -14.27 10.85 -0.90
N ALA A 353 -13.76 11.58 0.09
CA ALA A 353 -14.55 11.98 1.25
C ALA A 353 -15.46 13.17 0.93
N TYR A 354 -15.00 14.09 0.08
CA TYR A 354 -15.83 15.21 -0.39
C TYR A 354 -17.08 14.71 -1.11
N ASP A 355 -16.92 13.76 -2.03
CA ASP A 355 -18.02 13.17 -2.78
C ASP A 355 -19.10 12.51 -1.89
N GLN A 356 -18.70 11.94 -0.75
CA GLN A 356 -19.62 11.25 0.15
C GLN A 356 -20.51 12.20 0.99
N VAL A 357 -20.11 13.45 1.17
CA VAL A 357 -20.80 14.40 2.05
C VAL A 357 -21.43 15.59 1.33
N HIS A 358 -21.16 15.77 0.03
CA HIS A 358 -21.69 16.87 -0.78
C HIS A 358 -22.52 16.32 -1.95
N GLU A 359 -23.84 16.48 -1.87
CA GLU A 359 -24.75 16.11 -2.98
C GLU A 359 -24.63 17.09 -4.13
N ASP A 360 -24.69 18.40 -3.84
CA ASP A 360 -24.48 19.47 -4.81
C ASP A 360 -23.00 19.88 -4.84
N LYS A 361 -22.32 19.55 -5.92
CA LYS A 361 -20.87 19.75 -6.07
C LYS A 361 -20.59 20.98 -6.92
N ASP A 362 -20.53 22.14 -6.27
CA ASP A 362 -20.04 23.35 -6.93
C ASP A 362 -18.57 23.18 -7.31
N PRO A 363 -18.21 23.31 -8.62
CA PRO A 363 -16.85 23.08 -9.09
C PRO A 363 -15.79 23.97 -8.43
N GLU A 364 -16.09 25.23 -8.13
CA GLU A 364 -15.14 26.16 -7.50
C GLU A 364 -14.84 25.70 -6.07
N SER A 365 -15.87 25.41 -5.28
CA SER A 365 -15.73 24.90 -3.92
C SER A 365 -14.98 23.55 -3.87
N ALA A 366 -15.24 22.67 -4.82
CA ALA A 366 -14.55 21.38 -4.93
C ALA A 366 -13.06 21.56 -5.24
N ILE A 367 -12.72 22.46 -6.18
CA ILE A 367 -11.32 22.75 -6.52
C ILE A 367 -10.59 23.39 -5.33
N ASP A 368 -11.21 24.36 -4.67
CA ASP A 368 -10.64 25.01 -3.49
C ASP A 368 -10.40 24.00 -2.35
N PHE A 369 -11.33 23.06 -2.16
CA PHE A 369 -11.14 21.97 -1.22
C PHE A 369 -9.94 21.10 -1.61
N LEU A 370 -9.86 20.63 -2.86
CA LEU A 370 -8.80 19.75 -3.32
C LEU A 370 -7.40 20.38 -3.18
N VAL A 371 -7.25 21.63 -3.60
CA VAL A 371 -5.96 22.35 -3.50
C VAL A 371 -5.51 22.49 -2.06
N ARG A 372 -6.42 22.85 -1.16
CA ARG A 372 -6.13 23.04 0.26
C ARG A 372 -5.82 21.70 0.95
N ASP A 373 -6.67 20.69 0.76
CA ASP A 373 -6.51 19.38 1.40
C ASP A 373 -5.23 18.68 0.90
N GLU A 374 -4.86 18.81 -0.39
CA GLU A 374 -3.61 18.28 -0.91
C GLU A 374 -2.38 18.97 -0.28
N ALA A 375 -2.41 20.29 -0.11
CA ALA A 375 -1.34 21.03 0.54
C ALA A 375 -1.18 20.62 2.00
N GLU A 376 -2.28 20.47 2.75
CA GLU A 376 -2.25 19.97 4.14
C GLU A 376 -1.66 18.55 4.22
N ARG A 377 -2.08 17.66 3.34
CA ARG A 377 -1.54 16.28 3.27
C ARG A 377 -0.08 16.26 2.87
N ALA A 378 0.34 17.09 1.93
CA ALA A 378 1.73 17.23 1.53
C ALA A 378 2.61 17.67 2.71
N PHE A 379 2.14 18.61 3.54
CA PHE A 379 2.82 19.01 4.76
C PHE A 379 2.91 17.86 5.75
N LEU A 380 1.78 17.24 6.13
CA LEU A 380 1.71 16.15 7.10
C LEU A 380 2.61 14.96 6.71
N THR A 381 2.54 14.54 5.45
CA THR A 381 3.35 13.41 4.97
C THR A 381 4.85 13.73 4.93
N SER A 382 5.22 14.99 4.73
CA SER A 382 6.62 15.44 4.81
C SER A 382 7.15 15.45 6.26
N MET A 383 6.25 15.60 7.23
CA MET A 383 6.56 15.44 8.66
C MET A 383 6.53 13.98 9.13
N VAL A 384 6.35 13.02 8.23
CA VAL A 384 6.15 11.59 8.54
C VAL A 384 4.94 11.36 9.47
N SER A 385 3.99 12.28 9.51
CA SER A 385 2.76 12.17 10.30
C SER A 385 1.73 11.30 9.61
N CYS A 386 1.00 10.50 10.38
CA CYS A 386 0.00 9.58 9.87
C CYS A 386 -1.25 10.34 9.37
N LEU A 387 -1.69 10.05 8.15
CA LEU A 387 -2.90 10.66 7.58
C LEU A 387 -4.20 10.21 8.29
N PHE A 388 -4.23 9.05 8.93
CA PHE A 388 -5.38 8.65 9.76
C PHE A 388 -5.54 9.58 10.96
N ALA A 389 -4.42 10.08 11.51
CA ALA A 389 -4.39 11.00 12.63
C ALA A 389 -4.45 12.49 12.22
N ARG A 390 -4.74 12.82 10.95
CA ARG A 390 -4.84 14.22 10.48
C ARG A 390 -5.86 15.08 11.25
N GLY A 391 -6.84 14.44 11.86
CA GLY A 391 -7.79 15.09 12.77
C GLY A 391 -7.18 15.51 14.11
N VAL A 392 -6.13 14.83 14.56
CA VAL A 392 -5.39 15.09 15.79
C VAL A 392 -4.21 16.05 15.53
N TYR A 393 -3.41 15.78 14.48
CA TYR A 393 -2.28 16.61 14.10
C TYR A 393 -2.72 17.91 13.40
N LYS A 394 -3.40 18.78 14.14
CA LYS A 394 -3.75 20.12 13.68
C LYS A 394 -2.53 21.06 13.82
N LYS A 395 -2.57 22.19 13.12
CA LYS A 395 -1.47 23.17 13.02
C LYS A 395 -0.93 23.60 14.36
N ASP A 396 -1.80 23.91 15.33
CA ASP A 396 -1.39 24.33 16.66
C ASP A 396 -0.60 23.24 17.41
N LEU A 397 -1.08 22.00 17.36
CA LEU A 397 -0.39 20.87 17.97
C LEU A 397 0.95 20.60 17.28
N LEU A 398 1.01 20.69 15.95
CA LEU A 398 2.28 20.53 15.21
C LEU A 398 3.27 21.64 15.54
N SER A 399 2.80 22.88 15.66
CA SER A 399 3.64 24.02 16.10
C SER A 399 4.20 23.80 17.50
N GLU A 400 3.37 23.29 18.42
CA GLU A 400 3.79 22.94 19.79
C GLU A 400 4.84 21.80 19.76
N CYS A 401 4.61 20.75 18.98
CA CYS A 401 5.56 19.64 18.82
C CYS A 401 6.91 20.12 18.29
N LEU A 402 6.91 20.92 17.22
CA LEU A 402 8.13 21.49 16.63
C LEU A 402 8.84 22.44 17.60
N GLY A 403 8.08 23.19 18.40
CA GLY A 403 8.61 24.07 19.43
C GLY A 403 9.42 23.34 20.50
N THR A 404 9.04 22.12 20.87
CA THR A 404 9.83 21.31 21.82
C THR A 404 11.17 20.84 21.26
N LEU A 405 11.31 20.82 19.94
CA LEU A 405 12.55 20.51 19.21
C LEU A 405 13.37 21.77 18.87
N GLY A 406 12.91 22.95 19.32
CA GLY A 406 13.57 24.22 19.06
C GLY A 406 13.23 24.88 17.72
N TYR A 407 12.24 24.35 16.97
CA TYR A 407 11.79 24.96 15.73
C TYR A 407 10.59 25.87 15.99
N THR A 408 10.71 27.13 15.59
CA THR A 408 9.62 28.10 15.63
C THR A 408 8.90 28.09 14.28
N VAL A 409 7.80 27.36 14.19
CA VAL A 409 6.94 27.35 13.00
C VAL A 409 5.56 27.87 13.40
N LEU A 410 5.17 28.97 12.80
CA LEU A 410 3.84 29.54 13.02
C LEU A 410 2.79 28.70 12.28
N ALA A 411 1.63 28.48 12.93
CA ALA A 411 0.53 27.71 12.36
C ALA A 411 0.12 28.21 10.96
N ASP A 412 0.09 29.55 10.76
CA ASP A 412 -0.29 30.15 9.48
C ASP A 412 0.74 29.90 8.36
N SER A 413 2.02 29.72 8.69
CA SER A 413 3.05 29.40 7.68
C SER A 413 3.03 27.95 7.22
N MET A 414 2.33 27.07 7.90
CA MET A 414 2.22 25.65 7.48
C MET A 414 1.48 25.48 6.16
N ASP A 415 0.49 26.32 5.85
CA ASP A 415 -0.20 26.31 4.56
C ASP A 415 0.72 26.73 3.41
N ASP A 416 1.55 27.73 3.63
CA ASP A 416 2.53 28.19 2.65
C ASP A 416 3.62 27.14 2.43
N ILE A 417 4.05 26.46 3.48
CA ILE A 417 4.98 25.33 3.38
C ILE A 417 4.33 24.19 2.61
N GLY A 418 3.08 23.83 2.91
CA GLY A 418 2.34 22.79 2.20
C GLY A 418 2.19 23.11 0.72
N ARG A 419 1.79 24.33 0.37
CA ARG A 419 1.72 24.82 -1.02
C ARG A 419 3.09 24.82 -1.71
N THR A 420 4.15 25.17 -1.00
CA THR A 420 5.52 25.13 -1.53
C THR A 420 5.95 23.71 -1.85
N ILE A 421 5.71 22.76 -0.93
CA ILE A 421 6.00 21.32 -1.16
C ILE A 421 5.20 20.80 -2.35
N GLN A 422 3.91 21.13 -2.44
CA GLN A 422 3.06 20.79 -3.56
C GLN A 422 3.63 21.34 -4.89
N ALA A 423 3.99 22.61 -4.93
CA ALA A 423 4.57 23.25 -6.13
C ALA A 423 5.90 22.61 -6.53
N LEU A 424 6.77 22.27 -5.59
CA LEU A 424 8.03 21.58 -5.87
C LEU A 424 7.79 20.20 -6.47
N ARG A 425 6.89 19.41 -5.90
CA ARG A 425 6.51 18.08 -6.41
C ARG A 425 5.92 18.18 -7.83
N TRP A 426 5.08 19.18 -8.09
CA TRP A 426 4.53 19.43 -9.44
C TRP A 426 5.62 19.76 -10.46
N ARG A 427 6.62 20.55 -10.07
CA ARG A 427 7.76 20.85 -10.97
C ARG A 427 8.55 19.60 -11.31
N THR A 428 8.93 18.81 -10.33
CA THR A 428 9.66 17.54 -10.53
C THR A 428 8.90 16.64 -11.49
N ARG A 429 7.59 16.46 -11.29
CA ARG A 429 6.74 15.67 -12.18
C ARG A 429 6.66 16.21 -13.61
N SER A 430 6.62 17.52 -13.78
CA SER A 430 6.59 18.16 -15.11
C SER A 430 7.93 18.00 -15.86
N GLU A 431 9.03 17.93 -15.14
CA GLU A 431 10.36 17.69 -15.70
C GLU A 431 10.53 16.22 -16.13
N GLU A 432 10.08 15.27 -15.33
CA GLU A 432 10.05 13.85 -15.70
C GLU A 432 9.26 13.59 -16.99
N ARG A 433 8.14 14.28 -17.21
CA ARG A 433 7.36 14.18 -18.45
C ARG A 433 8.03 14.80 -19.69
N ARG A 434 9.04 15.64 -19.51
CA ARG A 434 9.78 16.26 -20.62
C ARG A 434 10.98 15.43 -21.06
N VAL A 435 11.41 14.49 -20.24
CA VAL A 435 12.58 13.64 -20.49
C VAL A 435 12.18 12.22 -20.98
N GLY A 436 10.93 11.85 -20.88
CA GLY A 436 10.29 10.64 -21.46
C GLY A 436 9.45 11.01 -22.65
#